data_2cb749457844c79f9484afe94ba1e945
#
_entry.id   2cb749457844c79f9484afe94ba1e945
#
_cell.length_a   1.000
_cell.length_b   1.000
_cell.length_c   1.000
_cell.angle_alpha   90.00
_cell.angle_beta   90.00
_cell.angle_gamma   90.00
#
_symmetry.space_group_name_H-M   'P 1'
#
loop_
_entity.id
_entity.type
_entity.pdbx_description
1 polymer ?
#
loop_
_entity_poly.entity_id
_entity_poly.type
_entity_poly.pdbx_seq_one_letter_code
_entity_poly.pdbx_strand_id
1 'polypeptide(L)'
;DYKAPYYLGNFWYAHRRYEEAISCWEKSVEINNQFPTALRNLSLAYYNKRNKKEEARQLLEKAFELDKTDSRIFMELDQLYKKMGRTHAERLALLEEHLDLVEQRDDLCIERITLYNLLGDYEKAKDLISNRKFHPWEGGEGKVTGQYILCRVELAKKAIKENRYSEAVALLKETEFYPHNLGEGKLSNAEENEVDYYKGIAYQKLGNDAESTKYLMKATQGSTEPQQAFYYNDQQPDKIFYQGLAWRALGEENKARSRFNKLIDHGKKHLFDDCKIDYFAVSLPELAIWEDNLNIRNQIHCYYVMALGYSGLGKEELAEEYYEKVKRLDVNKQVFRM
;
A
#
# COMPACT_ATOMS: atom_id res chain seq x y z
N ASP A 1 33.87 -20.82 -16.98
CA ASP A 1 33.64 -20.01 -15.80
C ASP A 1 32.32 -19.24 -15.97
N TYR A 2 31.31 -19.53 -15.15
CA TYR A 2 29.99 -18.91 -15.17
C TYR A 2 30.00 -17.46 -14.66
N LYS A 3 31.00 -17.07 -13.87
CA LYS A 3 31.09 -15.73 -13.28
C LYS A 3 31.44 -14.66 -14.32
N ALA A 4 32.26 -14.98 -15.32
CA ALA A 4 32.64 -14.02 -16.34
C ALA A 4 31.40 -13.45 -17.11
N PRO A 5 30.51 -14.27 -17.69
CA PRO A 5 29.30 -13.75 -18.32
C PRO A 5 28.37 -13.10 -17.30
N TYR A 6 28.30 -13.52 -16.04
CA TYR A 6 27.51 -12.85 -15.00
C TYR A 6 27.96 -11.40 -14.79
N TYR A 7 29.24 -11.15 -14.59
CA TYR A 7 29.75 -9.78 -14.41
C TYR A 7 29.61 -8.92 -15.67
N LEU A 8 29.78 -9.52 -16.84
CA LEU A 8 29.56 -8.82 -18.11
C LEU A 8 28.07 -8.44 -18.26
N GLY A 9 27.14 -9.29 -17.84
CA GLY A 9 25.72 -8.97 -17.78
C GLY A 9 25.42 -7.80 -16.86
N ASN A 10 26.03 -7.74 -15.67
CA ASN A 10 25.88 -6.60 -14.76
C ASN A 10 26.41 -5.30 -15.39
N PHE A 11 27.54 -5.36 -16.09
CA PHE A 11 28.08 -4.22 -16.82
C PHE A 11 27.10 -3.72 -17.89
N TRP A 12 26.58 -4.60 -18.74
CA TRP A 12 25.62 -4.22 -19.78
C TRP A 12 24.33 -3.66 -19.20
N TYR A 13 23.82 -4.24 -18.11
CA TYR A 13 22.59 -3.74 -17.45
C TYR A 13 22.77 -2.32 -16.91
N ALA A 14 23.92 -2.04 -16.28
CA ALA A 14 24.25 -0.69 -15.80
C ALA A 14 24.34 0.35 -16.94
N HIS A 15 24.69 -0.10 -18.16
CA HIS A 15 24.71 0.72 -19.36
C HIS A 15 23.38 0.70 -20.13
N ARG A 16 22.29 0.18 -19.53
CA ARG A 16 20.94 0.08 -20.11
C ARG A 16 20.87 -0.75 -21.40
N ARG A 17 21.88 -1.59 -21.65
CA ARG A 17 21.90 -2.57 -22.73
C ARG A 17 21.30 -3.87 -22.24
N TYR A 18 19.97 -3.90 -22.13
CA TYR A 18 19.25 -4.95 -21.42
C TYR A 18 19.28 -6.29 -22.15
N GLU A 19 19.23 -6.33 -23.45
CA GLU A 19 19.26 -7.58 -24.23
C GLU A 19 20.63 -8.27 -24.16
N GLU A 20 21.72 -7.49 -24.21
CA GLU A 20 23.07 -8.00 -23.98
C GLU A 20 23.28 -8.49 -22.56
N ALA A 21 22.72 -7.77 -21.56
CA ALA A 21 22.77 -8.21 -20.18
C ALA A 21 22.05 -9.56 -19.99
N ILE A 22 20.84 -9.68 -20.54
CA ILE A 22 20.02 -10.90 -20.47
C ILE A 22 20.79 -12.07 -21.11
N SER A 23 21.32 -11.89 -22.34
CA SER A 23 22.08 -12.92 -23.04
C SER A 23 23.31 -13.39 -22.24
N CYS A 24 24.00 -12.46 -21.56
CA CYS A 24 25.12 -12.79 -20.69
C CYS A 24 24.69 -13.58 -19.45
N TRP A 25 23.58 -13.22 -18.81
CA TRP A 25 23.06 -13.93 -17.65
C TRP A 25 22.48 -15.30 -18.04
N GLU A 26 21.81 -15.43 -19.19
CA GLU A 26 21.35 -16.71 -19.75
C GLU A 26 22.55 -17.65 -19.92
N LYS A 27 23.66 -17.18 -20.50
CA LYS A 27 24.87 -17.95 -20.64
C LYS A 27 25.50 -18.33 -19.29
N SER A 28 25.48 -17.43 -18.31
CA SER A 28 25.94 -17.73 -16.95
C SER A 28 25.16 -18.88 -16.32
N VAL A 29 23.80 -18.82 -16.43
CA VAL A 29 22.90 -19.85 -15.92
C VAL A 29 23.02 -21.16 -16.70
N GLU A 30 23.25 -21.12 -18.00
CA GLU A 30 23.53 -22.30 -18.81
C GLU A 30 24.80 -23.04 -18.33
N ILE A 31 25.88 -22.32 -18.01
CA ILE A 31 27.11 -22.88 -17.48
C ILE A 31 26.95 -23.39 -16.05
N ASN A 32 26.23 -22.66 -15.21
CA ASN A 32 25.92 -23.02 -13.82
C ASN A 32 24.52 -22.59 -13.40
N ASN A 33 23.61 -23.53 -13.44
CA ASN A 33 22.20 -23.31 -13.09
C ASN A 33 21.94 -23.34 -11.57
N GLN A 34 23.00 -23.43 -10.76
CA GLN A 34 22.93 -23.39 -9.28
C GLN A 34 23.55 -22.09 -8.72
N PHE A 35 23.48 -21.00 -9.47
CA PHE A 35 23.97 -19.71 -9.05
C PHE A 35 22.81 -18.74 -8.78
N PRO A 36 22.33 -18.60 -7.51
CA PRO A 36 21.12 -17.86 -7.16
C PRO A 36 21.13 -16.42 -7.67
N THR A 37 22.27 -15.74 -7.57
CA THR A 37 22.38 -14.32 -7.96
C THR A 37 22.14 -14.11 -9.46
N ALA A 38 22.62 -15.00 -10.33
CA ALA A 38 22.35 -14.89 -11.76
C ALA A 38 20.88 -15.20 -12.09
N LEU A 39 20.31 -16.21 -11.45
CA LEU A 39 18.88 -16.54 -11.58
C LEU A 39 17.99 -15.37 -11.14
N ARG A 40 18.33 -14.74 -10.02
CA ARG A 40 17.63 -13.55 -9.52
C ARG A 40 17.72 -12.39 -10.51
N ASN A 41 18.91 -12.06 -11.02
CA ASN A 41 19.08 -10.97 -11.98
C ASN A 41 18.32 -11.24 -13.29
N LEU A 42 18.36 -12.48 -13.78
CA LEU A 42 17.64 -12.90 -14.98
C LEU A 42 16.11 -12.80 -14.76
N SER A 43 15.62 -13.19 -13.58
CA SER A 43 14.22 -13.04 -13.21
C SER A 43 13.75 -11.58 -13.32
N LEU A 44 14.49 -10.64 -12.72
CA LEU A 44 14.17 -9.22 -12.79
C LEU A 44 14.13 -8.71 -14.23
N ALA A 45 15.11 -9.10 -15.04
CA ALA A 45 15.16 -8.67 -16.43
C ALA A 45 14.03 -9.26 -17.28
N TYR A 46 13.69 -10.52 -17.06
CA TYR A 46 12.57 -11.17 -17.75
C TYR A 46 11.23 -10.49 -17.42
N TYR A 47 10.99 -10.17 -16.15
CA TYR A 47 9.78 -9.43 -15.76
C TYR A 47 9.76 -8.03 -16.36
N ASN A 48 10.81 -7.24 -16.10
CA ASN A 48 10.80 -5.80 -16.36
C ASN A 48 11.03 -5.45 -17.84
N LYS A 49 11.78 -6.27 -18.59
CA LYS A 49 12.20 -5.92 -19.96
C LYS A 49 11.62 -6.82 -21.03
N ARG A 50 11.28 -8.06 -20.71
CA ARG A 50 10.69 -9.00 -21.68
C ARG A 50 9.23 -9.36 -21.41
N ASN A 51 8.62 -8.85 -20.32
CA ASN A 51 7.26 -9.19 -19.86
C ASN A 51 7.01 -10.71 -19.72
N LYS A 52 8.06 -11.47 -19.42
CA LYS A 52 8.04 -12.92 -19.20
C LYS A 52 7.81 -13.21 -17.73
N LYS A 53 6.58 -12.94 -17.25
CA LYS A 53 6.26 -12.97 -15.81
C LYS A 53 6.37 -14.36 -15.20
N GLU A 54 5.93 -15.38 -15.92
CA GLU A 54 5.93 -16.75 -15.41
C GLU A 54 7.35 -17.33 -15.35
N GLU A 55 8.16 -17.11 -16.40
CA GLU A 55 9.56 -17.52 -16.39
C GLU A 55 10.35 -16.76 -15.31
N ALA A 56 10.04 -15.46 -15.10
CA ALA A 56 10.64 -14.67 -14.02
C ALA A 56 10.35 -15.29 -12.66
N ARG A 57 9.09 -15.70 -12.40
CA ARG A 57 8.68 -16.37 -11.16
C ARG A 57 9.48 -17.66 -10.95
N GLN A 58 9.52 -18.53 -11.97
CA GLN A 58 10.24 -19.82 -11.88
C GLN A 58 11.74 -19.65 -11.58
N LEU A 59 12.37 -18.64 -12.19
CA LEU A 59 13.78 -18.33 -11.94
C LEU A 59 14.00 -17.84 -10.50
N LEU A 60 13.12 -16.99 -9.98
CA LEU A 60 13.27 -16.46 -8.63
C LEU A 60 12.95 -17.51 -7.56
N GLU A 61 11.94 -18.34 -7.78
CA GLU A 61 11.65 -19.51 -6.94
C GLU A 61 12.86 -20.45 -6.88
N LYS A 62 13.47 -20.75 -8.04
CA LYS A 62 14.69 -21.56 -8.09
C LYS A 62 15.86 -20.88 -7.35
N ALA A 63 16.02 -19.56 -7.48
CA ALA A 63 17.03 -18.83 -6.74
C ALA A 63 16.86 -18.97 -5.23
N PHE A 64 15.62 -18.85 -4.75
CA PHE A 64 15.27 -19.02 -3.33
C PHE A 64 15.46 -20.46 -2.85
N GLU A 65 15.08 -21.46 -3.65
CA GLU A 65 15.31 -22.88 -3.31
C GLU A 65 16.81 -23.22 -3.16
N LEU A 66 17.67 -22.55 -3.92
CA LEU A 66 19.14 -22.75 -3.85
C LEU A 66 19.77 -22.02 -2.66
N ASP A 67 19.18 -20.94 -2.20
CA ASP A 67 19.64 -20.20 -1.02
C ASP A 67 18.44 -19.68 -0.21
N LYS A 68 17.95 -20.54 0.69
CA LYS A 68 16.83 -20.23 1.60
C LYS A 68 17.24 -19.31 2.77
N THR A 69 18.47 -18.81 2.79
CA THR A 69 18.94 -17.89 3.82
C THR A 69 18.99 -16.44 3.35
N ASP A 70 18.81 -16.21 2.06
CA ASP A 70 18.83 -14.88 1.46
C ASP A 70 17.46 -14.17 1.64
N SER A 71 17.36 -13.36 2.68
CA SER A 71 16.15 -12.57 2.96
C SER A 71 15.80 -11.53 1.88
N ARG A 72 16.77 -11.12 1.04
CA ARG A 72 16.52 -10.23 -0.09
C ARG A 72 15.81 -10.96 -1.22
N ILE A 73 16.30 -12.15 -1.62
CA ILE A 73 15.63 -12.98 -2.64
C ILE A 73 14.21 -13.30 -2.17
N PHE A 74 14.03 -13.62 -0.89
CA PHE A 74 12.72 -13.90 -0.31
C PHE A 74 11.76 -12.70 -0.38
N MET A 75 12.25 -11.51 -0.03
CA MET A 75 11.47 -10.28 -0.14
C MET A 75 11.06 -9.98 -1.59
N GLU A 76 11.99 -10.13 -2.54
CA GLU A 76 11.71 -9.92 -3.96
C GLU A 76 10.69 -10.94 -4.50
N LEU A 77 10.75 -12.19 -4.02
CA LEU A 77 9.80 -13.25 -4.35
C LEU A 77 8.38 -12.93 -3.83
N ASP A 78 8.26 -12.48 -2.59
CA ASP A 78 6.96 -12.06 -2.04
C ASP A 78 6.37 -10.88 -2.83
N GLN A 79 7.19 -9.89 -3.18
CA GLN A 79 6.75 -8.78 -4.02
C GLN A 79 6.32 -9.24 -5.41
N LEU A 80 7.02 -10.20 -6.01
CA LEU A 80 6.63 -10.78 -7.30
C LEU A 80 5.28 -11.50 -7.19
N TYR A 81 5.08 -12.29 -6.15
CA TYR A 81 3.79 -12.94 -5.88
C TYR A 81 2.65 -11.93 -5.71
N LYS A 82 2.92 -10.81 -5.01
CA LYS A 82 1.99 -9.69 -4.91
C LYS A 82 1.60 -9.13 -6.27
N LYS A 83 2.59 -8.87 -7.14
CA LYS A 83 2.39 -8.38 -8.52
C LYS A 83 1.66 -9.38 -9.41
N MET A 84 1.81 -10.67 -9.16
CA MET A 84 1.11 -11.74 -9.89
C MET A 84 -0.26 -12.08 -9.30
N GLY A 85 -0.73 -11.35 -8.28
CA GLY A 85 -2.06 -11.52 -7.71
C GLY A 85 -2.25 -12.76 -6.85
N ARG A 86 -1.16 -13.32 -6.28
CA ARG A 86 -1.29 -14.38 -5.27
C ARG A 86 -2.14 -13.91 -4.10
N THR A 87 -2.97 -14.77 -3.55
CA THR A 87 -3.89 -14.41 -2.47
C THR A 87 -3.15 -13.97 -1.21
N HIS A 88 -3.78 -13.09 -0.43
CA HIS A 88 -3.21 -12.62 0.84
C HIS A 88 -2.93 -13.77 1.81
N ALA A 89 -3.82 -14.76 1.86
CA ALA A 89 -3.66 -15.93 2.74
C ALA A 89 -2.45 -16.79 2.35
N GLU A 90 -2.24 -17.05 1.05
CA GLU A 90 -1.07 -17.80 0.57
C GLU A 90 0.23 -17.06 0.84
N ARG A 91 0.24 -15.73 0.61
CA ARG A 91 1.43 -14.90 0.88
C ARG A 91 1.72 -14.84 2.38
N LEU A 92 0.70 -14.65 3.22
CA LEU A 92 0.88 -14.66 4.66
C LEU A 92 1.40 -16.01 5.16
N ALA A 93 0.85 -17.13 4.68
CA ALA A 93 1.32 -18.45 5.06
C ALA A 93 2.82 -18.65 4.73
N LEU A 94 3.26 -18.17 3.56
CA LEU A 94 4.66 -18.22 3.16
C LEU A 94 5.56 -17.36 4.06
N LEU A 95 5.13 -16.14 4.43
CA LEU A 95 5.89 -15.31 5.36
C LEU A 95 5.95 -15.93 6.77
N GLU A 96 4.89 -16.55 7.23
CA GLU A 96 4.84 -17.25 8.53
C GLU A 96 5.73 -18.52 8.55
N GLU A 97 5.91 -19.19 7.42
CA GLU A 97 6.82 -20.34 7.28
C GLU A 97 8.29 -19.92 7.40
N HIS A 98 8.62 -18.67 7.03
CA HIS A 98 9.99 -18.15 6.97
C HIS A 98 10.19 -16.93 7.87
N LEU A 99 9.71 -17.01 9.14
CA LEU A 99 9.80 -15.89 10.08
C LEU A 99 11.22 -15.43 10.38
N ASP A 100 12.18 -16.35 10.33
CA ASP A 100 13.62 -16.06 10.48
C ASP A 100 14.13 -15.08 9.42
N LEU A 101 13.62 -15.17 8.19
CA LEU A 101 13.94 -14.22 7.10
C LEU A 101 13.12 -12.93 7.22
N VAL A 102 11.84 -13.05 7.59
CA VAL A 102 10.95 -11.89 7.78
C VAL A 102 11.52 -10.95 8.84
N GLU A 103 12.00 -11.49 9.96
CA GLU A 103 12.52 -10.68 11.06
C GLU A 103 13.83 -9.98 10.76
N GLN A 104 14.56 -10.40 9.73
CA GLN A 104 15.79 -9.75 9.29
C GLN A 104 15.52 -8.41 8.56
N ARG A 105 14.30 -8.16 8.06
CA ARG A 105 13.99 -7.04 7.18
C ARG A 105 12.72 -6.31 7.58
N ASP A 106 12.80 -4.99 7.67
CA ASP A 106 11.65 -4.14 8.02
C ASP A 106 10.58 -4.14 6.91
N ASP A 107 10.99 -4.23 5.62
CA ASP A 107 10.07 -4.31 4.49
C ASP A 107 9.24 -5.61 4.48
N LEU A 108 9.82 -6.77 4.84
CA LEU A 108 9.09 -8.02 5.01
C LEU A 108 8.18 -8.00 6.23
N CYS A 109 8.66 -7.43 7.35
CA CYS A 109 7.85 -7.31 8.55
C CYS A 109 6.61 -6.46 8.34
N ILE A 110 6.74 -5.30 7.67
CA ILE A 110 5.57 -4.45 7.40
C ILE A 110 4.65 -5.07 6.37
N GLU A 111 5.16 -5.84 5.42
CA GLU A 111 4.32 -6.58 4.47
C GLU A 111 3.48 -7.66 5.17
N ARG A 112 4.08 -8.41 6.13
CA ARG A 112 3.36 -9.35 6.99
C ARG A 112 2.23 -8.66 7.77
N ILE A 113 2.48 -7.51 8.37
CA ILE A 113 1.48 -6.70 9.09
C ILE A 113 0.39 -6.21 8.12
N THR A 114 0.77 -5.78 6.93
CA THR A 114 -0.16 -5.38 5.87
C THR A 114 -1.10 -6.52 5.49
N LEU A 115 -0.60 -7.74 5.38
CA LEU A 115 -1.40 -8.92 5.06
C LEU A 115 -2.38 -9.27 6.18
N TYR A 116 -2.00 -9.16 7.46
CA TYR A 116 -2.94 -9.29 8.57
C TYR A 116 -4.05 -8.24 8.50
N ASN A 117 -3.72 -6.98 8.21
CA ASN A 117 -4.72 -5.93 8.01
C ASN A 117 -5.65 -6.21 6.83
N LEU A 118 -5.12 -6.69 5.70
CA LEU A 118 -5.91 -7.07 4.52
C LEU A 118 -6.85 -8.26 4.77
N LEU A 119 -6.46 -9.16 5.66
CA LEU A 119 -7.27 -10.31 6.09
C LEU A 119 -8.23 -9.98 7.25
N GLY A 120 -8.19 -8.76 7.79
CA GLY A 120 -9.06 -8.31 8.87
C GLY A 120 -8.61 -8.72 10.29
N ASP A 121 -7.42 -9.28 10.44
CA ASP A 121 -6.84 -9.59 11.75
C ASP A 121 -6.07 -8.37 12.31
N TYR A 122 -6.83 -7.33 12.62
CA TYR A 122 -6.29 -6.04 13.05
C TYR A 122 -5.63 -6.10 14.45
N GLU A 123 -6.07 -7.00 15.33
CA GLU A 123 -5.42 -7.19 16.63
C GLU A 123 -4.02 -7.76 16.46
N LYS A 124 -3.86 -8.76 15.61
CA LYS A 124 -2.54 -9.33 15.32
C LYS A 124 -1.61 -8.30 14.66
N ALA A 125 -2.15 -7.53 13.70
CA ALA A 125 -1.41 -6.44 13.08
C ALA A 125 -0.96 -5.39 14.12
N LYS A 126 -1.86 -4.99 15.03
CA LYS A 126 -1.57 -4.06 16.12
C LYS A 126 -0.47 -4.58 17.06
N ASP A 127 -0.55 -5.84 17.44
CA ASP A 127 0.46 -6.47 18.31
C ASP A 127 1.83 -6.48 17.65
N LEU A 128 1.92 -6.94 16.41
CA LEU A 128 3.19 -7.02 15.68
C LEU A 128 3.84 -5.65 15.49
N ILE A 129 3.07 -4.65 15.07
CA ILE A 129 3.62 -3.31 14.83
C ILE A 129 4.03 -2.60 16.12
N SER A 130 3.36 -2.89 17.24
CA SER A 130 3.67 -2.28 18.53
C SER A 130 4.93 -2.88 19.17
N ASN A 131 5.24 -4.14 18.89
CA ASN A 131 6.34 -4.87 19.50
C ASN A 131 7.63 -4.91 18.66
N ARG A 132 7.61 -4.36 17.44
CA ARG A 132 8.79 -4.28 16.58
C ARG A 132 9.36 -2.87 16.54
N LYS A 133 10.69 -2.76 16.54
CA LYS A 133 11.41 -1.53 16.23
C LYS A 133 11.72 -1.50 14.73
N PHE A 134 11.15 -0.52 14.03
CA PHE A 134 11.41 -0.26 12.61
C PHE A 134 12.50 0.79 12.44
N HIS A 135 13.18 0.74 11.30
CA HIS A 135 14.16 1.73 10.87
C HIS A 135 13.67 2.38 9.59
N PRO A 136 13.92 3.68 9.38
CA PRO A 136 13.57 4.34 8.12
C PRO A 136 14.35 3.71 6.97
N TRP A 137 13.70 3.50 5.82
CA TRP A 137 14.37 3.09 4.60
C TRP A 137 13.77 3.81 3.40
N GLU A 138 14.57 4.06 2.37
CA GLU A 138 14.13 4.71 1.14
C GLU A 138 13.05 3.88 0.42
N GLY A 139 11.93 4.50 0.08
CA GLY A 139 10.75 3.83 -0.48
C GLY A 139 9.86 3.15 0.57
N GLY A 140 10.14 3.34 1.86
CA GLY A 140 9.34 2.85 2.99
C GLY A 140 8.51 3.91 3.67
N GLU A 141 8.63 5.17 3.24
CA GLU A 141 7.98 6.33 3.85
C GLU A 141 6.47 6.14 3.95
N GLY A 142 5.94 6.36 5.13
CA GLY A 142 4.51 6.24 5.42
C GLY A 142 3.97 4.79 5.48
N LYS A 143 4.74 3.77 5.11
CA LYS A 143 4.24 2.38 5.11
C LYS A 143 3.97 1.87 6.51
N VAL A 144 4.89 2.09 7.44
CA VAL A 144 4.76 1.65 8.82
C VAL A 144 3.66 2.44 9.52
N THR A 145 3.72 3.77 9.46
CA THR A 145 2.73 4.64 10.09
C THR A 145 1.34 4.48 9.52
N GLY A 146 1.21 4.22 8.21
CA GLY A 146 -0.07 3.92 7.56
C GLY A 146 -0.72 2.65 8.11
N GLN A 147 0.04 1.55 8.29
CA GLN A 147 -0.49 0.31 8.88
C GLN A 147 -0.79 0.47 10.37
N TYR A 148 -0.01 1.29 11.08
CA TYR A 148 -0.24 1.63 12.48
C TYR A 148 -1.58 2.35 12.68
N ILE A 149 -1.89 3.34 11.83
CA ILE A 149 -3.17 4.06 11.87
C ILE A 149 -4.31 3.14 11.46
N LEU A 150 -4.15 2.40 10.36
CA LEU A 150 -5.19 1.57 9.77
C LEU A 150 -5.73 0.53 10.77
N CYS A 151 -4.88 -0.25 11.42
CA CYS A 151 -5.36 -1.25 12.37
C CYS A 151 -6.13 -0.63 13.54
N ARG A 152 -5.73 0.55 14.02
CA ARG A 152 -6.42 1.26 15.11
C ARG A 152 -7.76 1.84 14.66
N VAL A 153 -7.84 2.38 13.46
CA VAL A 153 -9.09 2.86 12.89
C VAL A 153 -10.07 1.71 12.69
N GLU A 154 -9.63 0.58 12.13
CA GLU A 154 -10.51 -0.58 11.91
C GLU A 154 -10.97 -1.22 13.24
N LEU A 155 -10.11 -1.31 14.25
CA LEU A 155 -10.50 -1.72 15.59
C LEU A 155 -11.50 -0.74 16.24
N ALA A 156 -11.29 0.56 16.07
CA ALA A 156 -12.23 1.56 16.57
C ALA A 156 -13.59 1.48 15.86
N LYS A 157 -13.63 1.24 14.53
CA LYS A 157 -14.87 0.97 13.79
C LYS A 157 -15.62 -0.23 14.35
N LYS A 158 -14.89 -1.32 14.64
CA LYS A 158 -15.46 -2.51 15.28
C LYS A 158 -16.01 -2.18 16.66
N ALA A 159 -15.26 -1.47 17.51
CA ALA A 159 -15.71 -1.03 18.82
C ALA A 159 -16.97 -0.14 18.75
N ILE A 160 -17.05 0.78 17.79
CA ILE A 160 -18.25 1.60 17.56
C ILE A 160 -19.46 0.74 17.19
N LYS A 161 -19.31 -0.23 16.30
CA LYS A 161 -20.39 -1.17 15.90
C LYS A 161 -20.90 -1.99 17.09
N GLU A 162 -20.01 -2.31 18.03
CA GLU A 162 -20.31 -3.07 19.25
C GLU A 162 -20.70 -2.18 20.45
N ASN A 163 -20.93 -0.89 20.22
CA ASN A 163 -21.28 0.13 21.22
C ASN A 163 -20.21 0.35 22.33
N ARG A 164 -18.96 -0.02 22.05
CA ARG A 164 -17.81 0.19 22.95
C ARG A 164 -17.12 1.53 22.64
N TYR A 165 -17.86 2.62 22.75
CA TYR A 165 -17.43 3.94 22.28
C TYR A 165 -16.19 4.50 22.99
N SER A 166 -16.06 4.28 24.30
CA SER A 166 -14.89 4.72 25.06
C SER A 166 -13.60 4.01 24.61
N GLU A 167 -13.71 2.73 24.25
CA GLU A 167 -12.60 1.97 23.68
C GLU A 167 -12.22 2.49 22.30
N ALA A 168 -13.21 2.79 21.46
CA ALA A 168 -12.97 3.40 20.14
C ALA A 168 -12.19 4.72 20.26
N VAL A 169 -12.59 5.59 21.21
CA VAL A 169 -11.85 6.84 21.49
C VAL A 169 -10.42 6.55 21.97
N ALA A 170 -10.22 5.56 22.81
CA ALA A 170 -8.88 5.21 23.31
C ALA A 170 -7.96 4.74 22.17
N LEU A 171 -8.44 3.83 21.31
CA LEU A 171 -7.71 3.35 20.13
C LEU A 171 -7.33 4.48 19.17
N LEU A 172 -8.26 5.40 18.90
CA LEU A 172 -8.02 6.53 18.01
C LEU A 172 -7.09 7.58 18.64
N LYS A 173 -7.04 7.71 19.95
CA LYS A 173 -6.08 8.57 20.65
C LYS A 173 -4.65 8.06 20.56
N GLU A 174 -4.43 6.74 20.42
CA GLU A 174 -3.09 6.20 20.21
C GLU A 174 -2.42 6.76 18.96
N THR A 175 -3.20 7.16 17.93
CA THR A 175 -2.65 7.73 16.68
C THR A 175 -2.22 9.20 16.80
N GLU A 176 -2.52 9.89 17.92
CA GLU A 176 -2.13 11.29 18.09
C GLU A 176 -0.61 11.47 18.10
N PHE A 177 0.11 10.45 18.53
CA PHE A 177 1.57 10.41 18.55
C PHE A 177 2.07 9.13 17.89
N TYR A 178 3.18 9.23 17.16
CA TYR A 178 3.86 8.04 16.65
C TYR A 178 4.93 7.61 17.65
N PRO A 179 4.80 6.41 18.23
CA PRO A 179 5.82 5.89 19.15
C PRO A 179 7.14 5.66 18.38
N HIS A 180 8.27 5.83 19.08
CA HIS A 180 9.61 5.76 18.48
C HIS A 180 9.94 4.46 17.75
N ASN A 181 9.28 3.37 18.12
CA ASN A 181 9.49 2.08 17.47
C ASN A 181 9.03 2.04 16.01
N LEU A 182 8.20 2.99 15.55
CA LEU A 182 7.76 3.04 14.16
C LEU A 182 8.85 3.54 13.20
N GLY A 183 9.91 4.18 13.71
CA GLY A 183 11.02 4.71 12.90
C GLY A 183 10.73 6.01 12.20
N GLU A 184 9.51 6.53 12.26
CA GLU A 184 9.07 7.78 11.63
C GLU A 184 8.40 8.70 12.65
N GLY A 185 8.62 10.01 12.50
CA GLY A 185 7.94 11.04 13.27
C GLY A 185 6.65 11.50 12.60
N LYS A 186 5.67 11.88 13.40
CA LYS A 186 4.43 12.47 12.88
C LYS A 186 4.68 13.93 12.48
N LEU A 187 4.35 14.27 11.23
CA LEU A 187 4.41 15.64 10.74
C LEU A 187 3.28 16.47 11.36
N SER A 188 3.57 17.75 11.61
CA SER A 188 2.59 18.68 12.22
C SER A 188 1.36 18.94 11.35
N ASN A 189 1.49 18.72 10.04
CA ASN A 189 0.42 18.86 9.04
C ASN A 189 -0.12 17.53 8.55
N ALA A 190 0.12 16.42 9.26
CA ALA A 190 -0.44 15.12 8.90
C ALA A 190 -1.96 15.16 8.87
N GLU A 191 -2.56 14.80 7.74
CA GLU A 191 -4.00 14.74 7.56
C GLU A 191 -4.52 13.38 8.01
N GLU A 192 -5.38 13.38 9.02
CA GLU A 192 -5.98 12.17 9.63
C GLU A 192 -7.51 12.30 9.69
N ASN A 193 -8.11 12.69 8.57
CA ASN A 193 -9.55 12.92 8.47
C ASN A 193 -10.38 11.71 8.92
N GLU A 194 -9.94 10.48 8.63
CA GLU A 194 -10.58 9.24 9.07
C GLU A 194 -10.55 9.08 10.59
N VAL A 195 -9.42 9.35 11.22
CA VAL A 195 -9.26 9.29 12.68
C VAL A 195 -10.17 10.32 13.36
N ASP A 196 -10.12 11.56 12.89
CA ASP A 196 -10.91 12.66 13.45
C ASP A 196 -12.41 12.42 13.23
N TYR A 197 -12.82 11.91 12.07
CA TYR A 197 -14.21 11.53 11.80
C TYR A 197 -14.71 10.48 12.81
N TYR A 198 -14.00 9.37 12.98
CA TYR A 198 -14.43 8.32 13.90
C TYR A 198 -14.35 8.74 15.37
N LYS A 199 -13.40 9.61 15.77
CA LYS A 199 -13.44 10.27 17.09
C LYS A 199 -14.73 11.08 17.27
N GLY A 200 -15.06 11.90 16.27
CA GLY A 200 -16.29 12.70 16.29
C GLY A 200 -17.54 11.83 16.46
N ILE A 201 -17.65 10.74 15.69
CA ILE A 201 -18.76 9.78 15.80
C ILE A 201 -18.79 9.10 17.18
N ALA A 202 -17.63 8.64 17.69
CA ALA A 202 -17.57 7.99 18.99
C ALA A 202 -17.97 8.94 20.13
N TYR A 203 -17.53 10.19 20.11
CA TYR A 203 -17.95 11.20 21.09
C TYR A 203 -19.43 11.56 20.99
N GLN A 204 -19.99 11.62 19.79
CA GLN A 204 -21.43 11.80 19.59
C GLN A 204 -22.23 10.70 20.28
N LYS A 205 -21.81 9.45 20.12
CA LYS A 205 -22.44 8.29 20.76
C LYS A 205 -22.27 8.27 22.28
N LEU A 206 -21.22 8.89 22.79
CA LEU A 206 -21.02 9.11 24.25
C LEU A 206 -21.81 10.28 24.81
N GLY A 207 -22.55 11.04 23.98
CA GLY A 207 -23.28 12.24 24.41
C GLY A 207 -22.39 13.46 24.68
N ASN A 208 -21.15 13.45 24.17
CA ASN A 208 -20.23 14.57 24.30
C ASN A 208 -20.22 15.40 23.00
N ASP A 209 -21.24 16.24 22.85
CA ASP A 209 -21.47 17.04 21.63
C ASP A 209 -20.33 18.04 21.38
N ALA A 210 -19.69 18.56 22.40
CA ALA A 210 -18.59 19.51 22.28
C ALA A 210 -17.35 18.87 21.62
N GLU A 211 -16.89 17.74 22.12
CA GLU A 211 -15.78 16.99 21.51
C GLU A 211 -16.16 16.40 20.14
N SER A 212 -17.41 15.92 19.99
CA SER A 212 -17.93 15.45 18.70
C SER A 212 -17.78 16.54 17.63
N THR A 213 -18.36 17.72 17.87
CA THR A 213 -18.30 18.85 16.93
C THR A 213 -16.87 19.27 16.63
N LYS A 214 -16.00 19.33 17.63
CA LYS A 214 -14.59 19.67 17.49
C LYS A 214 -13.87 18.72 16.52
N TYR A 215 -14.00 17.41 16.72
CA TYR A 215 -13.34 16.42 15.88
C TYR A 215 -13.97 16.32 14.49
N LEU A 216 -15.30 16.42 14.35
CA LEU A 216 -15.96 16.46 13.05
C LEU A 216 -15.52 17.70 12.25
N MET A 217 -15.41 18.88 12.88
CA MET A 217 -14.89 20.08 12.22
C MET A 217 -13.43 19.90 11.78
N LYS A 218 -12.59 19.24 12.59
CA LYS A 218 -11.21 18.92 12.22
C LYS A 218 -11.17 17.96 11.04
N ALA A 219 -12.04 16.97 10.99
CA ALA A 219 -12.15 16.02 9.88
C ALA A 219 -12.57 16.68 8.55
N THR A 220 -13.11 17.90 8.55
CA THR A 220 -13.45 18.64 7.31
C THR A 220 -12.27 19.40 6.70
N GLN A 221 -11.13 19.50 7.39
CA GLN A 221 -9.98 20.30 6.97
C GLN A 221 -9.13 19.55 5.93
N GLY A 222 -8.17 20.27 5.32
CA GLY A 222 -7.27 19.74 4.30
C GLY A 222 -7.66 20.13 2.88
N SER A 223 -6.89 19.64 1.91
CA SER A 223 -7.18 19.87 0.50
C SER A 223 -8.49 19.23 0.08
N THR A 224 -9.22 19.91 -0.80
CA THR A 224 -10.52 19.45 -1.31
C THR A 224 -10.45 18.99 -2.76
N GLU A 225 -9.27 19.08 -3.35
CA GLU A 225 -9.05 18.71 -4.76
C GLU A 225 -8.34 17.35 -4.81
N PRO A 226 -8.97 16.34 -5.42
CA PRO A 226 -8.34 15.03 -5.60
C PRO A 226 -7.06 15.13 -6.43
N GLN A 227 -6.05 14.36 -6.06
CA GLN A 227 -4.78 14.23 -6.76
C GLN A 227 -4.63 12.84 -7.35
N GLN A 228 -3.63 12.63 -8.21
CA GLN A 228 -3.35 11.30 -8.78
C GLN A 228 -2.75 10.31 -7.77
N ALA A 229 -2.26 10.80 -6.63
CA ALA A 229 -1.69 10.00 -5.53
C ALA A 229 -0.57 9.05 -6.00
N PHE A 230 0.33 9.55 -6.86
CA PHE A 230 1.52 8.82 -7.29
C PHE A 230 2.66 8.89 -6.28
N TYR A 231 2.74 9.98 -5.55
CA TYR A 231 3.78 10.24 -4.56
C TYR A 231 3.29 9.92 -3.15
N TYR A 232 4.19 9.56 -2.26
CA TYR A 232 3.83 9.17 -0.89
C TYR A 232 3.23 10.33 -0.07
N ASN A 233 3.58 11.57 -0.44
CA ASN A 233 3.08 12.80 0.20
C ASN A 233 1.85 13.41 -0.48
N ASP A 234 1.35 12.79 -1.54
CA ASP A 234 0.09 13.19 -2.15
C ASP A 234 -1.06 12.89 -1.19
N GLN A 235 -2.03 13.79 -1.14
CA GLN A 235 -3.24 13.55 -0.36
C GLN A 235 -3.99 12.33 -0.91
N GLN A 236 -4.22 11.37 -0.02
CA GLN A 236 -4.97 10.18 -0.39
C GLN A 236 -6.47 10.50 -0.55
N PRO A 237 -7.18 9.87 -1.49
CA PRO A 237 -8.56 10.22 -1.82
C PRO A 237 -9.56 9.96 -0.70
N ASP A 238 -9.27 9.04 0.20
CA ASP A 238 -10.06 8.77 1.38
C ASP A 238 -10.17 9.99 2.31
N LYS A 239 -9.16 10.88 2.36
CA LYS A 239 -9.23 12.11 3.15
C LYS A 239 -10.42 12.98 2.73
N ILE A 240 -10.62 13.18 1.41
CA ILE A 240 -11.76 13.94 0.87
C ILE A 240 -13.08 13.22 1.14
N PHE A 241 -13.10 11.91 1.07
CA PHE A 241 -14.27 11.10 1.42
C PHE A 241 -14.68 11.33 2.87
N TYR A 242 -13.73 11.28 3.82
CA TYR A 242 -14.01 11.53 5.23
C TYR A 242 -14.36 12.99 5.52
N GLN A 243 -13.86 13.98 4.77
CA GLN A 243 -14.37 15.35 4.81
C GLN A 243 -15.87 15.39 4.48
N GLY A 244 -16.29 14.66 3.44
CA GLY A 244 -17.69 14.55 3.05
C GLY A 244 -18.56 13.92 4.15
N LEU A 245 -18.10 12.83 4.75
CA LEU A 245 -18.81 12.17 5.85
C LEU A 245 -18.90 13.08 7.09
N ALA A 246 -17.85 13.83 7.41
CA ALA A 246 -17.85 14.77 8.52
C ALA A 246 -18.82 15.92 8.30
N TRP A 247 -18.88 16.51 7.09
CA TRP A 247 -19.87 17.52 6.75
C TRP A 247 -21.31 17.00 6.90
N ARG A 248 -21.56 15.76 6.47
CA ARG A 248 -22.87 15.12 6.65
C ARG A 248 -23.21 14.96 8.12
N ALA A 249 -22.29 14.49 8.94
CA ALA A 249 -22.48 14.33 10.38
C ALA A 249 -22.76 15.67 11.10
N LEU A 250 -22.23 16.78 10.55
CA LEU A 250 -22.51 18.15 11.02
C LEU A 250 -23.82 18.74 10.45
N GLY A 251 -24.60 17.99 9.64
CA GLY A 251 -25.85 18.47 9.03
C GLY A 251 -25.67 19.26 7.73
N GLU A 252 -24.48 19.37 7.21
CA GLU A 252 -24.10 20.17 6.02
C GLU A 252 -24.13 19.32 4.73
N GLU A 253 -25.28 18.77 4.38
CA GLU A 253 -25.43 17.79 3.28
C GLU A 253 -24.93 18.33 1.92
N ASN A 254 -25.12 19.61 1.62
CA ASN A 254 -24.66 20.20 0.37
C ASN A 254 -23.12 20.19 0.26
N LYS A 255 -22.42 20.46 1.37
CA LYS A 255 -20.97 20.39 1.43
C LYS A 255 -20.48 18.94 1.29
N ALA A 256 -21.16 17.99 1.94
CA ALA A 256 -20.88 16.58 1.84
C ALA A 256 -20.99 16.10 0.39
N ARG A 257 -22.11 16.36 -0.27
CA ARG A 257 -22.35 16.00 -1.69
C ARG A 257 -21.31 16.61 -2.63
N SER A 258 -20.89 17.85 -2.35
CA SER A 258 -19.82 18.49 -3.14
C SER A 258 -18.51 17.70 -3.08
N ARG A 259 -18.12 17.19 -1.90
CA ARG A 259 -16.90 16.35 -1.76
C ARG A 259 -17.01 15.06 -2.55
N PHE A 260 -18.13 14.35 -2.42
CA PHE A 260 -18.34 13.08 -3.12
C PHE A 260 -18.39 13.25 -4.65
N ASN A 261 -19.06 14.31 -5.14
CA ASN A 261 -19.08 14.59 -6.58
C ASN A 261 -17.69 14.92 -7.13
N LYS A 262 -16.86 15.70 -6.41
CA LYS A 262 -15.47 15.96 -6.82
C LYS A 262 -14.66 14.68 -7.03
N LEU A 263 -14.81 13.68 -6.14
CA LEU A 263 -14.16 12.39 -6.31
C LEU A 263 -14.62 11.69 -7.60
N ILE A 264 -15.94 11.66 -7.85
CA ILE A 264 -16.51 11.04 -9.06
C ILE A 264 -16.02 11.75 -10.33
N ASP A 265 -16.07 13.08 -10.34
CA ASP A 265 -15.70 13.90 -11.50
C ASP A 265 -14.21 13.77 -11.81
N HIS A 266 -13.37 13.76 -10.77
CA HIS A 266 -11.92 13.51 -10.92
C HIS A 266 -11.67 12.15 -11.56
N GLY A 267 -12.25 11.08 -11.01
CA GLY A 267 -12.07 9.73 -11.54
C GLY A 267 -12.51 9.60 -13.00
N LYS A 268 -13.68 10.16 -13.35
CA LYS A 268 -14.16 10.15 -14.74
C LYS A 268 -13.25 10.93 -15.71
N LYS A 269 -12.77 12.10 -15.27
CA LYS A 269 -11.95 12.98 -16.09
C LYS A 269 -10.57 12.38 -16.39
N HIS A 270 -9.97 11.74 -15.38
CA HIS A 270 -8.57 11.33 -15.42
C HIS A 270 -8.35 9.83 -15.69
N LEU A 271 -9.42 9.06 -15.94
CA LEU A 271 -9.36 7.59 -16.09
C LEU A 271 -8.40 7.12 -17.18
N PHE A 272 -8.26 7.88 -18.24
CA PHE A 272 -7.48 7.51 -19.42
C PHE A 272 -6.29 8.44 -19.68
N ASP A 273 -5.85 9.16 -18.65
CA ASP A 273 -4.66 9.99 -18.75
C ASP A 273 -3.41 9.14 -19.06
N ASP A 274 -2.54 9.66 -19.92
CA ASP A 274 -1.20 9.09 -20.13
C ASP A 274 -0.25 9.57 -19.01
N CYS A 275 -0.08 8.71 -18.01
CA CYS A 275 0.58 9.07 -16.77
C CYS A 275 2.09 8.93 -16.87
N LYS A 276 2.79 9.97 -16.42
CA LYS A 276 4.26 10.00 -16.30
C LYS A 276 4.63 10.48 -14.91
N ILE A 277 5.67 9.87 -14.33
CA ILE A 277 6.25 10.31 -13.06
C ILE A 277 7.42 11.23 -13.36
N ASP A 278 7.46 12.38 -12.68
CA ASP A 278 8.65 13.23 -12.64
C ASP A 278 9.64 12.67 -11.60
N TYR A 279 10.77 12.19 -12.10
CA TYR A 279 11.79 11.54 -11.29
C TYR A 279 12.53 12.46 -10.32
N PHE A 280 12.41 13.76 -10.47
CA PHE A 280 12.98 14.70 -9.50
C PHE A 280 12.16 14.86 -8.22
N ALA A 281 10.93 14.36 -8.22
CA ALA A 281 10.00 14.50 -7.10
C ALA A 281 9.85 13.22 -6.26
N VAL A 282 10.47 12.09 -6.65
CA VAL A 282 10.35 10.79 -5.99
C VAL A 282 11.68 10.05 -5.97
N SER A 283 11.75 9.08 -5.07
CA SER A 283 12.78 8.04 -5.09
C SER A 283 12.92 7.45 -6.49
N LEU A 284 14.17 7.31 -6.94
CA LEU A 284 14.50 6.90 -8.30
C LEU A 284 13.76 5.63 -8.71
N PRO A 285 13.19 5.55 -9.93
CA PRO A 285 12.49 4.35 -10.40
C PRO A 285 13.38 3.12 -10.47
N GLU A 286 14.69 3.33 -10.54
CA GLU A 286 15.70 2.27 -10.46
C GLU A 286 15.68 1.54 -9.11
N LEU A 287 15.05 2.10 -8.08
CA LEU A 287 14.79 1.45 -6.80
C LEU A 287 13.55 0.55 -6.83
N ALA A 288 12.67 0.71 -7.80
CA ALA A 288 11.56 -0.21 -7.98
C ALA A 288 12.10 -1.54 -8.56
N ILE A 289 11.99 -2.60 -7.76
CA ILE A 289 12.48 -3.94 -8.15
C ILE A 289 11.65 -4.45 -9.34
N TRP A 290 10.33 -4.32 -9.25
CA TRP A 290 9.36 -4.71 -10.26
C TRP A 290 8.68 -3.48 -10.86
N GLU A 291 8.83 -3.27 -12.17
CA GLU A 291 8.26 -2.12 -12.87
C GLU A 291 6.72 -2.11 -12.81
N ASP A 292 6.14 -0.93 -12.63
CA ASP A 292 4.70 -0.70 -12.65
C ASP A 292 4.24 -0.08 -13.97
N ASN A 293 3.03 -0.45 -14.40
CA ASN A 293 2.33 0.29 -15.44
C ASN A 293 1.57 1.46 -14.80
N LEU A 294 2.07 2.68 -15.02
CA LEU A 294 1.50 3.90 -14.44
C LEU A 294 0.06 4.15 -14.87
N ASN A 295 -0.30 3.79 -16.10
CA ASN A 295 -1.67 3.97 -16.61
C ASN A 295 -2.64 3.00 -15.90
N ILE A 296 -2.22 1.75 -15.63
CA ILE A 296 -3.01 0.82 -14.82
C ILE A 296 -3.12 1.34 -13.38
N ARG A 297 -2.04 1.84 -12.79
CA ARG A 297 -2.04 2.43 -11.45
C ARG A 297 -3.03 3.61 -11.37
N ASN A 298 -3.03 4.47 -12.40
CA ASN A 298 -4.00 5.57 -12.52
C ASN A 298 -5.44 5.06 -12.63
N GLN A 299 -5.70 4.02 -13.44
CA GLN A 299 -7.03 3.42 -13.55
C GLN A 299 -7.54 2.88 -12.21
N ILE A 300 -6.69 2.17 -11.46
CA ILE A 300 -7.00 1.69 -10.12
C ILE A 300 -7.39 2.86 -9.21
N HIS A 301 -6.60 3.94 -9.22
CA HIS A 301 -6.87 5.15 -8.45
C HIS A 301 -8.19 5.80 -8.86
N CYS A 302 -8.42 6.01 -10.16
CA CYS A 302 -9.66 6.61 -10.68
C CYS A 302 -10.90 5.79 -10.34
N TYR A 303 -10.84 4.46 -10.46
CA TYR A 303 -11.95 3.60 -10.04
C TYR A 303 -12.19 3.69 -8.52
N TYR A 304 -11.12 3.74 -7.72
CA TYR A 304 -11.23 3.84 -6.28
C TYR A 304 -11.87 5.17 -5.84
N VAL A 305 -11.47 6.31 -6.38
CA VAL A 305 -12.08 7.61 -6.05
C VAL A 305 -13.54 7.67 -6.46
N MET A 306 -13.91 7.06 -7.61
CA MET A 306 -15.31 6.94 -8.03
C MET A 306 -16.12 6.07 -7.06
N ALA A 307 -15.56 4.94 -6.63
CA ALA A 307 -16.20 4.06 -5.66
C ALA A 307 -16.50 4.80 -4.34
N LEU A 308 -15.50 5.52 -3.80
CA LEU A 308 -15.68 6.36 -2.60
C LEU A 308 -16.77 7.42 -2.80
N GLY A 309 -16.73 8.13 -3.92
CA GLY A 309 -17.73 9.16 -4.22
C GLY A 309 -19.15 8.60 -4.31
N TYR A 310 -19.34 7.47 -5.00
CA TYR A 310 -20.65 6.83 -5.09
C TYR A 310 -21.14 6.27 -3.74
N SER A 311 -20.25 5.66 -2.95
CA SER A 311 -20.56 5.23 -1.58
C SER A 311 -20.99 6.42 -0.71
N GLY A 312 -20.27 7.54 -0.77
CA GLY A 312 -20.65 8.77 -0.09
C GLY A 312 -22.02 9.33 -0.50
N LEU A 313 -22.44 9.13 -1.74
CA LEU A 313 -23.78 9.51 -2.21
C LEU A 313 -24.87 8.48 -1.90
N GLY A 314 -24.57 7.36 -1.25
CA GLY A 314 -25.49 6.25 -0.99
C GLY A 314 -25.87 5.45 -2.23
N LYS A 315 -25.05 5.49 -3.28
CA LYS A 315 -25.24 4.72 -4.53
C LYS A 315 -24.45 3.43 -4.47
N GLU A 316 -24.87 2.53 -3.58
CA GLU A 316 -24.10 1.33 -3.20
C GLU A 316 -23.80 0.39 -4.37
N GLU A 317 -24.77 0.18 -5.29
CA GLU A 317 -24.57 -0.67 -6.47
C GLU A 317 -23.44 -0.15 -7.38
N LEU A 318 -23.39 1.17 -7.61
CA LEU A 318 -22.33 1.80 -8.38
C LEU A 318 -21.01 1.77 -7.62
N ALA A 319 -21.01 2.00 -6.32
CA ALA A 319 -19.82 1.93 -5.49
C ALA A 319 -19.18 0.52 -5.58
N GLU A 320 -19.99 -0.54 -5.43
CA GLU A 320 -19.53 -1.92 -5.50
C GLU A 320 -19.01 -2.27 -6.91
N GLU A 321 -19.68 -1.82 -7.98
CA GLU A 321 -19.17 -2.00 -9.35
C GLU A 321 -17.74 -1.46 -9.51
N TYR A 322 -17.47 -0.26 -8.97
CA TYR A 322 -16.15 0.35 -9.07
C TYR A 322 -15.13 -0.29 -8.11
N TYR A 323 -15.53 -0.72 -6.91
CA TYR A 323 -14.66 -1.52 -6.03
C TYR A 323 -14.24 -2.84 -6.69
N GLU A 324 -15.14 -3.52 -7.38
CA GLU A 324 -14.80 -4.75 -8.13
C GLU A 324 -13.83 -4.46 -9.30
N LYS A 325 -13.94 -3.30 -9.97
CA LYS A 325 -12.96 -2.89 -10.98
C LYS A 325 -11.57 -2.68 -10.38
N VAL A 326 -11.47 -2.05 -9.20
CA VAL A 326 -10.22 -1.92 -8.45
C VAL A 326 -9.64 -3.29 -8.16
N LYS A 327 -10.43 -4.18 -7.56
CA LYS A 327 -10.00 -5.51 -7.14
C LYS A 327 -9.53 -6.39 -8.30
N ARG A 328 -10.16 -6.27 -9.48
CA ARG A 328 -9.74 -7.00 -10.68
C ARG A 328 -8.37 -6.56 -11.19
N LEU A 329 -8.00 -5.29 -11.01
CA LEU A 329 -6.71 -4.75 -11.43
C LEU A 329 -5.63 -4.93 -10.36
N ASP A 330 -6.00 -4.85 -9.07
CA ASP A 330 -5.09 -5.03 -7.95
C ASP A 330 -5.83 -5.58 -6.71
N VAL A 331 -5.67 -6.86 -6.46
CA VAL A 331 -6.25 -7.55 -5.27
C VAL A 331 -5.64 -7.05 -3.96
N ASN A 332 -4.45 -6.44 -4.01
CA ASN A 332 -3.72 -5.96 -2.83
C ASN A 332 -4.03 -4.50 -2.47
N LYS A 333 -4.82 -3.80 -3.31
CA LYS A 333 -5.23 -2.44 -2.99
C LYS A 333 -6.11 -2.44 -1.73
N GLN A 334 -5.60 -1.81 -0.68
CA GLN A 334 -6.42 -1.54 0.50
C GLN A 334 -7.53 -0.57 0.11
N VAL A 335 -8.78 -0.98 0.29
CA VAL A 335 -9.96 -0.18 0.01
C VAL A 335 -10.72 0.04 1.31
N PHE A 336 -11.02 1.31 1.60
CA PHE A 336 -11.84 1.66 2.75
C PHE A 336 -13.31 1.49 2.37
N ARG A 337 -14.01 0.59 3.07
CA ARG A 337 -15.46 0.38 2.98
C ARG A 337 -16.10 0.83 4.29
N MET A 338 -17.32 1.41 4.19
CA MET A 338 -18.10 1.80 5.37
C MET A 338 -18.68 0.58 6.10
#